data_82fed2db51534829a878348e256a0160
#
_entry.id   82fed2db51534829a878348e256a0160
#
_cell.length_a   1.000
_cell.length_b   1.000
_cell.length_c   1.000
_cell.angle_alpha   90.00
_cell.angle_beta   90.00
_cell.angle_gamma   90.00
#
_symmetry.space_group_name_H-M   'P 1'
#
loop_
_entity.id
_entity.type
_entity.pdbx_description
1 polymer ?
#
loop_
_entity_poly.entity_id
_entity_poly.type
_entity_poly.pdbx_seq_one_letter_code
_entity_poly.pdbx_strand_id
1 'polypeptide(L)'
;MPYPMIHLETAYRLSDQYDWIEKKGDFLLGSVAPDAVHFHERYDVHQKEISHLWDCGPIWGVTLEREKWLNNIRTFWKQHKKVMNREFIAGYCIHLFTDWMNDQRMWAPFREKIIAGADYNEIYANSKYREEAYGFDQWLYRTNAHTKIIWEFLSEGQAYELTGYIQADDLARQKQSLLTEQYSGQKEYDIGQYEFYTKEAIDSFIAECVGMIAAEISLV
;
A
#
# COMPACT_ATOMS: atom_id res chain seq x y z
N MET A 1 -5.38 -5.83 2.40
CA MET A 1 -4.43 -4.85 1.84
C MET A 1 -3.96 -3.96 2.96
N PRO A 2 -2.70 -3.60 3.00
CA PRO A 2 -2.17 -2.66 3.98
C PRO A 2 -2.87 -1.31 3.90
N TYR A 3 -2.90 -0.60 5.02
CA TYR A 3 -3.34 0.78 5.07
C TYR A 3 -2.15 1.73 4.79
N PRO A 4 -2.37 3.03 4.56
CA PRO A 4 -1.35 3.94 4.02
C PRO A 4 -0.02 3.98 4.77
N MET A 5 -0.02 3.88 6.11
CA MET A 5 1.24 3.98 6.88
C MET A 5 2.25 2.88 6.58
N ILE A 6 1.79 1.66 6.27
CA ILE A 6 2.69 0.56 5.90
C ILE A 6 3.35 0.85 4.55
N HIS A 7 2.60 1.36 3.59
CA HIS A 7 3.14 1.78 2.28
C HIS A 7 4.12 2.94 2.41
N LEU A 8 3.74 3.97 3.18
CA LEU A 8 4.57 5.15 3.40
C LEU A 8 5.87 4.82 4.16
N GLU A 9 5.80 3.99 5.19
CA GLU A 9 6.99 3.56 5.93
C GLU A 9 7.91 2.69 5.06
N THR A 10 7.36 1.77 4.27
CA THR A 10 8.13 0.96 3.32
C THR A 10 8.83 1.86 2.29
N ALA A 11 8.10 2.81 1.71
CA ALA A 11 8.66 3.76 0.75
C ALA A 11 9.72 4.66 1.39
N TYR A 12 9.48 5.18 2.60
CA TYR A 12 10.44 6.01 3.30
C TYR A 12 11.77 5.27 3.53
N ARG A 13 11.73 4.04 4.04
CA ARG A 13 12.94 3.22 4.25
C ARG A 13 13.69 2.93 2.94
N LEU A 14 12.97 2.78 1.83
CA LEU A 14 13.59 2.63 0.51
C LEU A 14 14.19 3.93 0.01
N SER A 15 13.57 5.08 0.28
CA SER A 15 14.04 6.38 -0.20
C SER A 15 15.44 6.75 0.31
N ASP A 16 15.83 6.20 1.45
CA ASP A 16 17.15 6.43 2.04
C ASP A 16 18.24 5.49 1.47
N GLN A 17 17.85 4.49 0.66
CA GLN A 17 18.78 3.54 0.06
C GLN A 17 19.23 3.93 -1.36
N TYR A 18 18.58 4.93 -1.97
CA TYR A 18 18.79 5.28 -3.37
C TYR A 18 19.01 6.78 -3.57
N ASP A 19 20.22 7.17 -3.92
CA ASP A 19 20.61 8.58 -4.17
C ASP A 19 19.84 9.23 -5.32
N TRP A 20 19.27 8.43 -6.24
CA TRP A 20 18.49 8.94 -7.36
C TRP A 20 17.07 9.40 -6.97
N ILE A 21 16.62 9.14 -5.74
CA ILE A 21 15.33 9.60 -5.23
C ILE A 21 15.52 11.02 -4.65
N GLU A 22 15.51 12.01 -5.53
CA GLU A 22 15.67 13.40 -5.16
C GLU A 22 14.33 14.03 -4.69
N LYS A 23 13.21 13.64 -5.35
CA LYS A 23 11.87 14.14 -5.04
C LYS A 23 11.14 13.18 -4.10
N LYS A 24 11.56 13.15 -2.84
CA LYS A 24 10.97 12.25 -1.83
C LYS A 24 9.45 12.43 -1.67
N GLY A 25 8.93 13.65 -1.82
CA GLY A 25 7.49 13.92 -1.76
C GLY A 25 6.71 13.20 -2.85
N ASP A 26 7.19 13.28 -4.10
CA ASP A 26 6.56 12.58 -5.23
C ASP A 26 6.65 11.06 -5.06
N PHE A 27 7.77 10.55 -4.57
CA PHE A 27 8.00 9.15 -4.30
C PHE A 27 7.04 8.60 -3.24
N LEU A 28 6.89 9.31 -2.11
CA LEU A 28 5.98 8.93 -1.03
C LEU A 28 4.51 9.04 -1.47
N LEU A 29 4.14 10.10 -2.19
CA LEU A 29 2.79 10.23 -2.73
C LEU A 29 2.48 9.11 -3.74
N GLY A 30 3.45 8.73 -4.57
CA GLY A 30 3.36 7.58 -5.45
C GLY A 30 3.03 6.29 -4.69
N SER A 31 3.62 6.09 -3.49
CA SER A 31 3.41 4.87 -2.70
C SER A 31 2.01 4.70 -2.09
N VAL A 32 1.16 5.69 -2.22
CA VAL A 32 -0.26 5.61 -1.84
C VAL A 32 -1.20 5.83 -3.03
N ALA A 33 -0.66 6.24 -4.18
CA ALA A 33 -1.43 6.66 -5.34
C ALA A 33 -2.37 5.59 -5.95
N PRO A 34 -2.05 4.29 -5.99
CA PRO A 34 -3.00 3.27 -6.49
C PRO A 34 -4.35 3.30 -5.79
N ASP A 35 -4.39 3.64 -4.50
CA ASP A 35 -5.63 3.75 -3.72
C ASP A 35 -6.38 5.08 -3.92
N ALA A 36 -5.87 6.03 -4.72
CA ALA A 36 -6.56 7.28 -5.04
C ALA A 36 -7.92 7.06 -5.68
N VAL A 37 -8.10 5.93 -6.36
CA VAL A 37 -9.39 5.54 -6.97
C VAL A 37 -10.55 5.52 -5.97
N HIS A 38 -10.29 5.32 -4.67
CA HIS A 38 -11.31 5.40 -3.62
C HIS A 38 -11.91 6.80 -3.43
N PHE A 39 -11.23 7.83 -3.93
CA PHE A 39 -11.68 9.22 -3.91
C PHE A 39 -12.44 9.62 -5.18
N HIS A 40 -12.56 8.69 -6.13
CA HIS A 40 -13.35 8.91 -7.33
C HIS A 40 -14.85 8.94 -7.02
N GLU A 41 -15.59 9.90 -7.59
CA GLU A 41 -17.04 10.08 -7.33
C GLU A 41 -17.87 8.84 -7.66
N ARG A 42 -17.42 8.04 -8.63
CA ARG A 42 -18.10 6.82 -9.08
C ARG A 42 -17.17 5.61 -8.91
N TYR A 43 -16.57 5.51 -7.72
CA TYR A 43 -15.69 4.38 -7.43
C TYR A 43 -16.43 3.05 -7.54
N ASP A 44 -15.79 2.10 -8.21
CA ASP A 44 -16.12 0.67 -8.16
C ASP A 44 -14.85 -0.18 -8.05
N VAL A 45 -15.03 -1.47 -7.77
CA VAL A 45 -13.90 -2.39 -7.56
C VAL A 45 -13.05 -2.58 -8.82
N HIS A 46 -13.62 -2.42 -10.00
CA HIS A 46 -12.90 -2.55 -11.26
C HIS A 46 -11.84 -1.45 -11.45
N GLN A 47 -12.13 -0.21 -10.97
CA GLN A 47 -11.12 0.85 -10.94
C GLN A 47 -9.93 0.47 -10.04
N LYS A 48 -10.20 -0.21 -8.92
CA LYS A 48 -9.12 -0.72 -8.05
C LYS A 48 -8.32 -1.83 -8.72
N GLU A 49 -8.96 -2.76 -9.41
CA GLU A 49 -8.29 -3.80 -10.19
C GLU A 49 -7.33 -3.17 -11.23
N ILE A 50 -7.79 -2.16 -11.95
CA ILE A 50 -6.98 -1.43 -12.95
C ILE A 50 -5.80 -0.72 -12.29
N SER A 51 -6.04 0.10 -11.25
CA SER A 51 -4.98 0.86 -10.59
C SER A 51 -3.94 -0.03 -9.91
N HIS A 52 -4.31 -1.24 -9.51
CA HIS A 52 -3.41 -2.22 -8.91
C HIS A 52 -2.82 -3.22 -9.90
N LEU A 53 -3.09 -3.05 -11.19
CA LEU A 53 -2.64 -3.97 -12.27
C LEU A 53 -3.04 -5.42 -12.00
N TRP A 54 -4.17 -5.60 -11.31
CA TRP A 54 -4.63 -6.89 -10.84
C TRP A 54 -5.71 -7.46 -11.79
N ASP A 55 -5.39 -8.55 -12.46
CA ASP A 55 -6.27 -9.34 -13.33
C ASP A 55 -6.02 -10.84 -13.10
N CYS A 56 -5.76 -11.22 -11.86
CA CYS A 56 -5.10 -12.47 -11.48
C CYS A 56 -6.01 -13.41 -10.69
N GLY A 57 -7.33 -13.21 -10.76
CA GLY A 57 -8.31 -14.03 -10.06
C GLY A 57 -9.75 -13.68 -10.44
N PRO A 58 -10.73 -14.41 -9.88
CA PRO A 58 -12.14 -14.23 -10.25
C PRO A 58 -12.78 -12.96 -9.67
N ILE A 59 -12.29 -12.52 -8.50
CA ILE A 59 -12.73 -11.30 -7.81
C ILE A 59 -11.56 -10.71 -7.03
N TRP A 60 -11.58 -9.41 -6.82
CA TRP A 60 -10.59 -8.70 -6.02
C TRP A 60 -10.36 -9.37 -4.65
N GLY A 61 -9.10 -9.58 -4.30
CA GLY A 61 -8.70 -10.25 -3.06
C GLY A 61 -8.67 -11.78 -3.12
N VAL A 62 -8.96 -12.39 -4.28
CA VAL A 62 -8.82 -13.84 -4.53
C VAL A 62 -7.79 -14.03 -5.64
N THR A 63 -6.51 -13.92 -5.29
CA THR A 63 -5.41 -14.03 -6.26
C THR A 63 -5.05 -15.49 -6.51
N LEU A 64 -5.21 -15.94 -7.75
CA LEU A 64 -4.85 -17.30 -8.20
C LEU A 64 -3.52 -17.32 -8.96
N GLU A 65 -3.21 -16.25 -9.71
CA GLU A 65 -2.04 -16.15 -10.59
C GLU A 65 -1.06 -15.08 -10.10
N ARG A 66 -0.43 -15.30 -8.92
CA ARG A 66 0.48 -14.34 -8.27
C ARG A 66 1.66 -13.91 -9.15
N GLU A 67 2.24 -14.85 -9.89
CA GLU A 67 3.34 -14.55 -10.80
C GLU A 67 2.93 -13.65 -11.96
N LYS A 68 1.69 -13.77 -12.43
CA LYS A 68 1.13 -12.86 -13.44
C LYS A 68 1.03 -11.44 -12.89
N TRP A 69 0.52 -11.28 -11.67
CA TRP A 69 0.48 -9.96 -11.03
C TRP A 69 1.87 -9.34 -10.88
N LEU A 70 2.84 -10.10 -10.39
CA LEU A 70 4.23 -9.65 -10.29
C LEU A 70 4.79 -9.21 -11.65
N ASN A 71 4.52 -9.96 -12.70
CA ASN A 71 4.96 -9.63 -14.06
C ASN A 71 4.26 -8.38 -14.62
N ASN A 72 2.99 -8.14 -14.28
CA ASN A 72 2.29 -6.91 -14.63
C ASN A 72 2.99 -5.70 -13.99
N ILE A 73 3.35 -5.78 -12.69
CA ILE A 73 4.06 -4.70 -11.97
C ILE A 73 5.43 -4.43 -12.61
N ARG A 74 6.21 -5.48 -12.90
CA ARG A 74 7.51 -5.37 -13.57
C ARG A 74 7.40 -4.73 -14.96
N THR A 75 6.38 -5.12 -15.72
CA THR A 75 6.11 -4.58 -17.05
C THR A 75 5.75 -3.10 -16.99
N PHE A 76 4.86 -2.74 -16.06
CA PHE A 76 4.46 -1.37 -15.82
C PHE A 76 5.67 -0.47 -15.47
N TRP A 77 6.53 -0.91 -14.55
CA TRP A 77 7.77 -0.21 -14.20
C TRP A 77 8.64 0.03 -15.44
N LYS A 78 8.91 -1.01 -16.23
CA LYS A 78 9.72 -0.90 -17.46
C LYS A 78 9.18 0.12 -18.44
N GLN A 79 7.86 0.18 -18.60
CA GLN A 79 7.19 1.05 -19.56
C GLN A 79 7.17 2.52 -19.11
N HIS A 80 7.03 2.80 -17.80
CA HIS A 80 6.74 4.14 -17.29
C HIS A 80 7.94 4.87 -16.66
N LYS A 81 8.97 4.16 -16.19
CA LYS A 81 10.12 4.77 -15.49
C LYS A 81 10.92 5.82 -16.25
N LYS A 82 10.75 5.91 -17.59
CA LYS A 82 11.43 6.89 -18.46
C LYS A 82 10.46 7.91 -19.07
N VAL A 83 9.17 7.73 -18.91
CA VAL A 83 8.14 8.51 -19.59
C VAL A 83 7.53 9.56 -18.68
N MET A 84 7.52 9.30 -17.37
CA MET A 84 6.94 10.16 -16.34
C MET A 84 7.98 10.50 -15.26
N ASN A 85 7.51 11.24 -14.23
CA ASN A 85 8.30 11.42 -13.01
C ASN A 85 8.67 10.03 -12.44
N ARG A 86 9.97 9.72 -12.48
CA ARG A 86 10.51 8.41 -12.13
C ARG A 86 10.26 8.08 -10.66
N GLU A 87 10.41 9.06 -9.80
CA GLU A 87 10.19 8.90 -8.35
C GLU A 87 8.74 8.56 -8.05
N PHE A 88 7.79 9.26 -8.68
CA PHE A 88 6.37 8.97 -8.53
C PHE A 88 6.02 7.56 -9.01
N ILE A 89 6.50 7.17 -10.20
CA ILE A 89 6.28 5.82 -10.75
C ILE A 89 6.93 4.75 -9.89
N ALA A 90 8.12 4.99 -9.33
CA ALA A 90 8.74 4.05 -8.42
C ALA A 90 7.92 3.89 -7.13
N GLY A 91 7.44 4.99 -6.55
CA GLY A 91 6.51 4.95 -5.42
C GLY A 91 5.26 4.15 -5.75
N TYR A 92 4.65 4.38 -6.92
CA TYR A 92 3.50 3.62 -7.40
C TYR A 92 3.77 2.11 -7.42
N CYS A 93 4.91 1.71 -7.97
CA CYS A 93 5.32 0.31 -7.98
C CYS A 93 5.58 -0.26 -6.59
N ILE A 94 6.12 0.54 -5.65
CA ILE A 94 6.31 0.12 -4.25
C ILE A 94 4.99 -0.24 -3.60
N HIS A 95 3.94 0.55 -3.81
CA HIS A 95 2.59 0.18 -3.35
C HIS A 95 2.19 -1.20 -3.86
N LEU A 96 2.28 -1.39 -5.18
CA LEU A 96 1.87 -2.64 -5.84
C LEU A 96 2.68 -3.85 -5.35
N PHE A 97 3.99 -3.71 -5.19
CA PHE A 97 4.85 -4.77 -4.63
C PHE A 97 4.48 -5.07 -3.17
N THR A 98 4.21 -4.04 -2.38
CA THR A 98 3.79 -4.21 -0.97
C THR A 98 2.46 -4.96 -0.89
N ASP A 99 1.51 -4.63 -1.76
CA ASP A 99 0.23 -5.33 -1.86
C ASP A 99 0.37 -6.78 -2.33
N TRP A 100 1.22 -7.02 -3.32
CA TRP A 100 1.54 -8.36 -3.78
C TRP A 100 2.17 -9.22 -2.67
N MET A 101 3.09 -8.64 -1.89
CA MET A 101 3.68 -9.30 -0.72
C MET A 101 2.64 -9.55 0.37
N ASN A 102 1.76 -8.56 0.65
CA ASN A 102 0.71 -8.71 1.64
C ASN A 102 -0.28 -9.82 1.28
N ASP A 103 -0.63 -9.96 -0.02
CA ASP A 103 -1.47 -11.08 -0.46
C ASP A 103 -0.85 -12.42 -0.06
N GLN A 104 0.44 -12.59 -0.25
CA GLN A 104 1.12 -13.85 0.03
C GLN A 104 1.39 -14.12 1.52
N ARG A 105 1.81 -13.07 2.25
CA ARG A 105 2.33 -13.22 3.61
C ARG A 105 1.26 -13.09 4.68
N MET A 106 0.21 -12.35 4.40
CA MET A 106 -0.80 -12.01 5.39
C MET A 106 -2.21 -12.43 4.96
N TRP A 107 -2.67 -11.93 3.80
CA TRP A 107 -4.07 -12.09 3.41
C TRP A 107 -4.44 -13.51 2.99
N ALA A 108 -3.68 -14.17 2.12
CA ALA A 108 -3.99 -15.53 1.68
C ALA A 108 -3.89 -16.55 2.81
N PRO A 109 -2.82 -16.55 3.66
CA PRO A 109 -2.77 -17.42 4.83
C PRO A 109 -3.93 -17.21 5.81
N PHE A 110 -4.37 -15.96 6.00
CA PHE A 110 -5.55 -15.65 6.81
C PHE A 110 -6.82 -16.27 6.20
N ARG A 111 -7.06 -16.06 4.90
CA ARG A 111 -8.21 -16.66 4.20
C ARG A 111 -8.21 -18.19 4.25
N GLU A 112 -7.07 -18.80 4.03
CA GLU A 112 -6.93 -20.26 4.09
C GLU A 112 -7.30 -20.81 5.47
N LYS A 113 -6.91 -20.15 6.55
CA LYS A 113 -7.31 -20.52 7.92
C LYS A 113 -8.82 -20.43 8.11
N ILE A 114 -9.47 -19.40 7.58
CA ILE A 114 -10.93 -19.23 7.68
C ILE A 114 -11.66 -20.32 6.91
N ILE A 115 -11.24 -20.59 5.68
CA ILE A 115 -11.88 -21.62 4.82
C ILE A 115 -11.68 -23.02 5.40
N ALA A 116 -10.54 -23.31 6.02
CA ALA A 116 -10.25 -24.61 6.65
C ALA A 116 -10.97 -24.81 7.99
N GLY A 117 -11.40 -23.74 8.65
CA GLY A 117 -12.06 -23.80 9.97
C GLY A 117 -13.57 -23.82 9.83
N ALA A 118 -14.19 -25.01 9.95
CA ALA A 118 -15.64 -25.19 9.87
C ALA A 118 -16.46 -24.37 10.89
N ASP A 119 -15.83 -23.86 11.94
CA ASP A 119 -16.45 -23.07 13.03
C ASP A 119 -16.16 -21.56 12.96
N TYR A 120 -15.45 -21.10 11.92
CA TYR A 120 -15.08 -19.68 11.81
C TYR A 120 -16.18 -18.91 11.07
N ASN A 121 -16.81 -17.97 11.76
CA ASN A 121 -17.70 -17.02 11.10
C ASN A 121 -16.85 -16.09 10.21
N GLU A 122 -16.88 -16.33 8.90
CA GLU A 122 -16.08 -15.61 7.91
C GLU A 122 -16.28 -14.08 7.99
N ILE A 123 -17.52 -13.64 8.22
CA ILE A 123 -17.87 -12.22 8.35
C ILE A 123 -17.16 -11.62 9.57
N TYR A 124 -17.20 -12.32 10.70
CA TYR A 124 -16.55 -11.86 11.94
C TYR A 124 -15.03 -11.79 11.78
N ALA A 125 -14.42 -12.82 11.23
CA ALA A 125 -12.99 -12.88 11.04
C ALA A 125 -12.49 -11.81 10.06
N ASN A 126 -13.20 -11.59 8.95
CA ASN A 126 -12.88 -10.53 8.00
C ASN A 126 -13.03 -9.14 8.64
N SER A 127 -14.05 -8.93 9.48
CA SER A 127 -14.23 -7.69 10.24
C SER A 127 -13.05 -7.46 11.19
N LYS A 128 -12.72 -8.46 12.02
CA LYS A 128 -11.60 -8.41 12.97
C LYS A 128 -10.27 -8.12 12.28
N TYR A 129 -9.97 -8.80 11.18
CA TYR A 129 -8.76 -8.57 10.40
C TYR A 129 -8.66 -7.11 9.92
N ARG A 130 -9.75 -6.55 9.40
CA ARG A 130 -9.79 -5.16 8.93
C ARG A 130 -9.70 -4.16 10.07
N GLU A 131 -10.36 -4.43 11.20
CA GLU A 131 -10.29 -3.59 12.39
C GLU A 131 -8.87 -3.54 12.96
N GLU A 132 -8.18 -4.68 13.03
CA GLU A 132 -6.78 -4.74 13.46
C GLU A 132 -5.87 -4.01 12.46
N ALA A 133 -6.06 -4.22 11.16
CA ALA A 133 -5.29 -3.54 10.12
C ALA A 133 -5.43 -2.01 10.22
N TYR A 134 -6.66 -1.51 10.35
CA TYR A 134 -6.94 -0.09 10.52
C TYR A 134 -6.38 0.45 11.84
N GLY A 135 -6.61 -0.26 12.96
CA GLY A 135 -6.12 0.14 14.27
C GLY A 135 -4.60 0.18 14.33
N PHE A 136 -3.93 -0.80 13.70
CA PHE A 136 -2.47 -0.81 13.59
C PHE A 136 -1.95 0.37 12.76
N ASP A 137 -2.58 0.70 11.66
CA ASP A 137 -2.25 1.87 10.82
C ASP A 137 -2.31 3.18 11.63
N GLN A 138 -3.39 3.37 12.40
CA GLN A 138 -3.56 4.52 13.29
C GLN A 138 -2.53 4.56 14.42
N TRP A 139 -2.18 3.40 14.98
CA TRP A 139 -1.13 3.28 16.00
C TRP A 139 0.24 3.57 15.39
N LEU A 140 0.55 3.03 14.21
CA LEU A 140 1.82 3.25 13.52
C LEU A 140 2.02 4.72 13.20
N TYR A 141 1.00 5.41 12.71
CA TYR A 141 1.04 6.87 12.49
C TYR A 141 1.51 7.64 13.72
N ARG A 142 1.03 7.27 14.92
CA ARG A 142 1.32 8.00 16.16
C ARG A 142 2.65 7.63 16.79
N THR A 143 3.13 6.43 16.57
CA THR A 143 4.28 5.87 17.29
C THR A 143 5.54 5.75 16.43
N ASN A 144 5.41 5.79 15.13
CA ASN A 144 6.54 5.68 14.22
C ASN A 144 7.40 6.95 14.25
N ALA A 145 8.69 6.77 14.50
CA ALA A 145 9.67 7.87 14.55
C ALA A 145 9.78 8.66 13.23
N HIS A 146 9.42 8.03 12.12
CA HIS A 146 9.51 8.64 10.78
C HIS A 146 8.26 9.42 10.38
N THR A 147 7.15 9.32 11.11
CA THR A 147 5.88 9.95 10.71
C THR A 147 6.02 11.43 10.39
N LYS A 148 6.72 12.18 11.24
CA LYS A 148 6.88 13.62 11.02
C LYS A 148 7.56 13.92 9.68
N ILE A 149 8.69 13.29 9.40
CA ILE A 149 9.43 13.53 8.16
C ILE A 149 8.70 12.99 6.93
N ILE A 150 7.98 11.88 7.05
CA ILE A 150 7.10 11.36 6.00
C ILE A 150 6.03 12.40 5.65
N TRP A 151 5.37 13.02 6.64
CA TRP A 151 4.34 14.04 6.43
C TRP A 151 4.90 15.33 5.82
N GLU A 152 6.09 15.75 6.24
CA GLU A 152 6.79 16.88 5.62
C GLU A 152 6.99 16.63 4.13
N PHE A 153 7.59 15.50 3.74
CA PHE A 153 7.77 15.14 2.34
C PHE A 153 6.45 14.95 1.58
N LEU A 154 5.48 14.22 2.18
CA LEU A 154 4.19 13.99 1.54
C LEU A 154 3.47 15.30 1.20
N SER A 155 3.62 16.33 2.06
CA SER A 155 3.04 17.65 1.82
C SER A 155 3.60 18.34 0.57
N GLU A 156 4.84 18.04 0.19
CA GLU A 156 5.52 18.59 -1.00
C GLU A 156 5.20 17.81 -2.28
N GLY A 157 4.73 16.56 -2.17
CA GLY A 157 4.45 15.69 -3.30
C GLY A 157 3.42 16.27 -4.26
N GLN A 158 3.69 16.21 -5.55
CA GLN A 158 2.78 16.65 -6.59
C GLN A 158 1.83 15.54 -7.03
N ALA A 159 0.53 15.85 -7.13
CA ALA A 159 -0.45 14.91 -7.67
C ALA A 159 -0.33 14.82 -9.20
N TYR A 160 -0.06 13.63 -9.70
CA TYR A 160 0.05 13.34 -11.14
C TYR A 160 -1.14 12.51 -11.60
N GLU A 161 -1.60 12.79 -12.81
CA GLU A 161 -2.48 11.88 -13.53
C GLU A 161 -1.63 10.73 -14.11
N LEU A 162 -2.13 9.52 -13.94
CA LEU A 162 -1.63 8.35 -14.65
C LEU A 162 -2.77 7.84 -15.53
N THR A 163 -2.78 8.29 -16.78
CA THR A 163 -3.87 8.07 -17.72
C THR A 163 -4.24 6.59 -17.83
N GLY A 164 -5.50 6.29 -17.60
CA GLY A 164 -6.04 4.91 -17.60
C GLY A 164 -5.93 4.19 -16.25
N TYR A 165 -5.26 4.78 -15.23
CA TYR A 165 -5.09 4.16 -13.92
C TYR A 165 -5.64 5.02 -12.79
N ILE A 166 -5.20 6.27 -12.66
CA ILE A 166 -5.64 7.21 -11.61
C ILE A 166 -5.76 8.63 -12.16
N GLN A 167 -6.66 9.42 -11.60
CA GLN A 167 -6.83 10.83 -11.92
C GLN A 167 -6.05 11.71 -10.93
N ALA A 168 -5.50 12.83 -11.41
CA ALA A 168 -4.76 13.77 -10.56
C ALA A 168 -5.64 14.36 -9.44
N ASP A 169 -6.92 14.64 -9.72
CA ASP A 169 -7.86 15.19 -8.74
C ASP A 169 -8.19 14.19 -7.62
N ASP A 170 -8.31 12.90 -7.94
CA ASP A 170 -8.53 11.85 -6.94
C ASP A 170 -7.31 11.70 -6.03
N LEU A 171 -6.11 11.75 -6.61
CA LEU A 171 -4.85 11.73 -5.86
C LEU A 171 -4.67 12.97 -4.99
N ALA A 172 -5.05 14.14 -5.48
CA ALA A 172 -5.02 15.38 -4.70
C ALA A 172 -5.97 15.30 -3.50
N ARG A 173 -7.19 14.75 -3.68
CA ARG A 173 -8.15 14.50 -2.60
C ARG A 173 -7.62 13.50 -1.59
N GLN A 174 -7.03 12.40 -2.03
CA GLN A 174 -6.39 11.43 -1.14
C GLN A 174 -5.27 12.07 -0.32
N LYS A 175 -4.36 12.81 -0.97
CA LYS A 175 -3.29 13.55 -0.28
C LYS A 175 -3.86 14.49 0.79
N GLN A 176 -4.88 15.27 0.44
CA GLN A 176 -5.53 16.17 1.38
C GLN A 176 -6.12 15.42 2.57
N SER A 177 -6.84 14.32 2.32
CA SER A 177 -7.41 13.49 3.38
C SER A 177 -6.34 12.89 4.31
N LEU A 178 -5.23 12.38 3.76
CA LEU A 178 -4.10 11.90 4.56
C LEU A 178 -3.55 12.99 5.48
N LEU A 179 -3.33 14.18 4.94
CA LEU A 179 -2.70 15.28 5.67
C LEU A 179 -3.59 15.89 6.74
N THR A 180 -4.92 15.87 6.59
CA THR A 180 -5.84 16.66 7.44
C THR A 180 -6.94 15.88 8.14
N GLU A 181 -7.33 14.69 7.63
CA GLU A 181 -8.55 14.01 8.09
C GLU A 181 -8.28 12.61 8.66
N GLN A 182 -7.61 11.75 7.89
CA GLN A 182 -7.52 10.31 8.18
C GLN A 182 -6.92 10.00 9.55
N TYR A 183 -5.98 10.80 10.01
CA TYR A 183 -5.28 10.61 11.28
C TYR A 183 -5.62 11.68 12.34
N SER A 184 -6.64 12.51 12.10
CA SER A 184 -7.06 13.56 13.03
C SER A 184 -7.78 13.03 14.28
N GLY A 185 -8.28 11.80 14.24
CA GLY A 185 -9.01 11.17 15.36
C GLY A 185 -8.13 10.98 16.59
N GLN A 186 -8.75 11.00 17.78
CA GLN A 186 -8.04 10.84 19.06
C GLN A 186 -8.15 9.42 19.66
N LYS A 187 -8.81 8.49 18.94
CA LYS A 187 -8.98 7.12 19.44
C LYS A 187 -7.63 6.43 19.57
N GLU A 188 -7.33 5.94 20.77
CA GLU A 188 -6.18 5.08 21.01
C GLU A 188 -6.49 3.63 20.62
N TYR A 189 -5.49 2.93 20.11
CA TYR A 189 -5.58 1.55 19.69
C TYR A 189 -4.58 0.72 20.48
N ASP A 190 -5.09 -0.24 21.27
CA ASP A 190 -4.26 -1.21 21.99
C ASP A 190 -3.94 -2.39 21.06
N ILE A 191 -2.80 -2.32 20.40
CA ILE A 191 -2.33 -3.36 19.49
C ILE A 191 -1.82 -4.62 20.22
N GLY A 192 -1.66 -4.57 21.54
CA GLY A 192 -1.19 -5.71 22.36
C GLY A 192 -2.19 -6.88 22.37
N GLN A 193 -3.44 -6.65 21.96
CA GLN A 193 -4.47 -7.66 21.84
C GLN A 193 -4.70 -8.16 20.41
N TYR A 194 -3.90 -7.65 19.44
CA TYR A 194 -4.09 -8.02 18.04
C TYR A 194 -3.52 -9.41 17.73
N GLU A 195 -4.26 -10.16 16.92
CA GLU A 195 -3.92 -11.50 16.50
C GLU A 195 -3.21 -11.54 15.14
N PHE A 196 -3.65 -10.68 14.23
CA PHE A 196 -3.20 -10.67 12.83
C PHE A 196 -2.19 -9.56 12.56
N TYR A 197 -2.41 -8.36 13.13
CA TYR A 197 -1.57 -7.19 12.94
C TYR A 197 -0.74 -6.91 14.20
N THR A 198 0.10 -7.87 14.60
CA THR A 198 1.04 -7.66 15.72
C THR A 198 2.23 -6.80 15.26
N LYS A 199 2.85 -6.12 16.23
CA LYS A 199 4.03 -5.29 15.95
C LYS A 199 5.14 -6.09 15.28
N GLU A 200 5.45 -7.26 15.80
CA GLU A 200 6.50 -8.15 15.29
C GLU A 200 6.22 -8.61 13.86
N ALA A 201 4.97 -8.98 13.57
CA ALA A 201 4.57 -9.42 12.24
C ALA A 201 4.69 -8.30 11.21
N ILE A 202 4.27 -7.08 11.56
CA ILE A 202 4.32 -5.94 10.63
C ILE A 202 5.74 -5.39 10.49
N ASP A 203 6.53 -5.33 11.55
CA ASP A 203 7.94 -4.93 11.46
C ASP A 203 8.73 -5.88 10.54
N SER A 204 8.51 -7.21 10.68
CA SER A 204 9.10 -8.23 9.79
C SER A 204 8.61 -8.06 8.35
N PHE A 205 7.31 -7.86 8.16
CA PHE A 205 6.70 -7.66 6.85
C PHE A 205 7.28 -6.43 6.12
N ILE A 206 7.39 -5.29 6.80
CA ILE A 206 7.98 -4.08 6.20
C ILE A 206 9.45 -4.33 5.82
N ALA A 207 10.23 -4.99 6.69
CA ALA A 207 11.63 -5.30 6.41
C ALA A 207 11.77 -6.24 5.19
N GLU A 208 10.92 -7.27 5.08
CA GLU A 208 10.88 -8.16 3.93
C GLU A 208 10.48 -7.41 2.64
N CYS A 209 9.48 -6.52 2.71
CA CYS A 209 9.09 -5.68 1.57
C CYS A 209 10.25 -4.81 1.11
N VAL A 210 10.93 -4.12 2.02
CA VAL A 210 12.09 -3.28 1.68
C VAL A 210 13.17 -4.10 0.98
N GLY A 211 13.53 -5.26 1.51
CA GLY A 211 14.56 -6.12 0.91
C GLY A 211 14.18 -6.64 -0.49
N MET A 212 12.94 -7.11 -0.66
CA MET A 212 12.46 -7.62 -1.94
C MET A 212 12.32 -6.52 -2.99
N ILE A 213 11.71 -5.39 -2.64
CA ILE A 213 11.49 -4.29 -3.58
C ILE A 213 12.82 -3.67 -4.01
N ALA A 214 13.79 -3.56 -3.10
CA ALA A 214 15.13 -3.10 -3.43
C ALA A 214 15.77 -3.97 -4.53
N ALA A 215 15.63 -5.30 -4.43
CA ALA A 215 16.10 -6.22 -5.46
C ALA A 215 15.34 -6.02 -6.79
N GLU A 216 14.00 -5.91 -6.77
CA GLU A 216 13.17 -5.75 -7.97
C GLU A 216 13.46 -4.43 -8.71
N ILE A 217 13.57 -3.32 -8.00
CA ILE A 217 13.84 -2.00 -8.61
C ILE A 217 15.26 -1.93 -9.18
N SER A 218 16.21 -2.64 -8.59
CA SER A 218 17.60 -2.68 -9.05
C SER A 218 17.80 -3.56 -10.28
N LEU A 219 16.98 -4.61 -10.45
CA LEU A 219 17.07 -5.58 -11.55
C LEU A 219 16.45 -5.05 -12.86
N VAL A 220 15.74 -3.97 -12.85
CA VAL A 220 14.92 -3.45 -13.95
C VAL A 220 15.24 -1.99 -14.26
#